data_7c85e61143c55e452aeec331834220ef
#
_entry.id   7c85e61143c55e452aeec331834220ef
#
_cell.length_a   1.000
_cell.length_b   1.000
_cell.length_c   1.000
_cell.angle_alpha   90.00
_cell.angle_beta   90.00
_cell.angle_gamma   90.00
#
_symmetry.space_group_name_H-M   'P 1'
#
loop_
_entity.id
_entity.type
_entity.pdbx_description
1 polymer ?
#
loop_
_entity_poly.entity_id
_entity_poly.type
_entity_poly.pdbx_seq_one_letter_code
_entity_poly.pdbx_strand_id
1 'polypeptide(L)'
;NILKNNLASVVCSISKDHLDWLPKDQQTIEKIVFEKTSSLLNSNIIVSKQNSVKTTESIKKSISQNLSNKLFFNEDYSYSNGENGFFYYEDKFGGLKLPLPNILGQFQLENISTAIATIRQLNLEVKDDDIKNAITKIESIGRLQEIKSGKIKDLIKNNRLLLDGSHN
;
A
#
# COMPACT_ATOMS: atom_id res chain seq x y z
N ASN A 1 -3.99 -15.69 -12.56
CA ASN A 1 -2.62 -15.33 -12.19
C ASN A 1 -1.69 -15.58 -13.39
N ILE A 2 -0.97 -14.55 -13.81
CA ILE A 2 -0.08 -14.62 -14.98
C ILE A 2 1.31 -15.15 -14.58
N LEU A 3 1.73 -14.84 -13.35
CA LEU A 3 3.05 -15.25 -12.85
C LEU A 3 3.01 -16.69 -12.34
N LYS A 4 3.97 -17.51 -12.77
CA LYS A 4 4.18 -18.87 -12.26
C LYS A 4 5.07 -18.87 -11.02
N ASN A 5 6.03 -17.96 -10.95
CA ASN A 5 6.95 -17.77 -9.85
C ASN A 5 7.02 -16.27 -9.51
N ASN A 6 6.90 -15.94 -8.25
CA ASN A 6 7.09 -14.58 -7.74
C ASN A 6 7.89 -14.64 -6.43
N LEU A 7 8.63 -13.58 -6.13
CA LEU A 7 9.39 -13.46 -4.88
C LEU A 7 8.48 -13.06 -3.71
N ALA A 8 7.46 -12.26 -4.01
CA ALA A 8 6.46 -11.83 -3.04
C ALA A 8 5.11 -11.58 -3.71
N SER A 9 4.07 -11.67 -2.91
CA SER A 9 2.71 -11.24 -3.22
C SER A 9 2.32 -10.13 -2.25
N VAL A 10 1.84 -8.99 -2.75
CA VAL A 10 1.39 -7.87 -1.92
C VAL A 10 -0.13 -7.77 -1.99
N VAL A 11 -0.77 -7.82 -0.84
CA VAL A 11 -2.22 -7.59 -0.70
C VAL A 11 -2.42 -6.15 -0.24
N CYS A 12 -2.78 -5.28 -1.17
CA CYS A 12 -3.13 -3.89 -0.86
C CYS A 12 -4.43 -3.80 -0.05
N SER A 13 -4.82 -2.59 0.37
CA SER A 13 -6.10 -2.37 1.05
C SER A 13 -7.27 -2.88 0.22
N ILE A 14 -8.13 -3.67 0.84
CA ILE A 14 -9.33 -4.25 0.22
C ILE A 14 -10.55 -3.47 0.71
N SER A 15 -11.32 -2.95 -0.22
CA SER A 15 -12.61 -2.29 0.01
C SER A 15 -13.73 -3.00 -0.75
N LYS A 16 -14.96 -2.60 -0.49
CA LYS A 16 -16.13 -3.03 -1.27
C LYS A 16 -16.15 -2.29 -2.61
N ASP A 17 -15.34 -2.74 -3.53
CA ASP A 17 -15.23 -2.21 -4.88
C ASP A 17 -15.56 -3.29 -5.91
N HIS A 18 -15.99 -2.89 -7.10
CA HIS A 18 -16.37 -3.82 -8.20
C HIS A 18 -17.45 -4.85 -7.81
N LEU A 19 -18.37 -4.46 -6.94
CA LEU A 19 -19.46 -5.33 -6.48
C LEU A 19 -20.37 -5.79 -7.63
N ASP A 20 -20.48 -4.98 -8.67
CA ASP A 20 -21.33 -5.27 -9.85
C ASP A 20 -20.90 -6.53 -10.61
N TRP A 21 -19.69 -6.99 -10.38
CA TRP A 21 -19.15 -8.23 -10.99
C TRP A 21 -19.52 -9.48 -10.19
N LEU A 22 -20.07 -9.30 -9.00
CA LEU A 22 -20.49 -10.39 -8.13
C LEU A 22 -22.02 -10.47 -8.08
N PRO A 23 -22.62 -11.69 -8.02
CA PRO A 23 -24.02 -11.85 -7.71
C PRO A 23 -24.40 -11.11 -6.42
N LYS A 24 -25.62 -10.57 -6.35
CA LYS A 24 -26.04 -9.72 -5.22
C LYS A 24 -25.89 -10.39 -3.84
N ASP A 25 -26.12 -11.68 -3.78
CA ASP A 25 -25.95 -12.51 -2.58
C ASP A 25 -24.48 -12.78 -2.20
N GLN A 26 -23.54 -12.49 -3.09
CA GLN A 26 -22.11 -12.68 -2.90
C GLN A 26 -21.34 -11.36 -2.73
N GLN A 27 -22.00 -10.23 -2.65
CA GLN A 27 -21.39 -8.90 -2.51
C GLN A 27 -20.93 -8.65 -1.07
N THR A 28 -20.08 -9.54 -0.56
CA THR A 28 -19.50 -9.46 0.79
C THR A 28 -17.99 -9.20 0.75
N ILE A 29 -17.45 -8.63 1.83
CA ILE A 29 -16.00 -8.39 1.92
C ILE A 29 -15.24 -9.72 1.92
N GLU A 30 -15.79 -10.76 2.51
CA GLU A 30 -15.19 -12.09 2.56
C GLU A 30 -15.03 -12.68 1.16
N LYS A 31 -16.04 -12.50 0.30
CA LYS A 31 -15.97 -12.96 -1.09
C LYS A 31 -14.92 -12.19 -1.89
N ILE A 32 -14.86 -10.85 -1.73
CA ILE A 32 -13.83 -10.02 -2.37
C ILE A 32 -12.43 -10.43 -1.90
N VAL A 33 -12.26 -10.64 -0.59
CA VAL A 33 -11.00 -11.14 -0.03
C VAL A 33 -10.62 -12.47 -0.68
N PHE A 34 -11.54 -13.43 -0.74
CA PHE A 34 -11.31 -14.73 -1.38
C PHE A 34 -10.85 -14.57 -2.83
N GLU A 35 -11.56 -13.79 -3.64
CA GLU A 35 -11.21 -13.56 -5.06
C GLU A 35 -9.80 -12.96 -5.22
N LYS A 36 -9.42 -12.04 -4.33
CA LYS A 36 -8.10 -11.38 -4.39
C LYS A 36 -6.97 -12.25 -3.84
N THR A 37 -7.24 -13.20 -2.94
CA THR A 37 -6.21 -13.99 -2.25
C THR A 37 -6.13 -15.43 -2.70
N SER A 38 -7.16 -15.99 -3.34
CA SER A 38 -7.22 -17.40 -3.78
C SER A 38 -6.13 -17.78 -4.79
N SER A 39 -5.62 -16.81 -5.54
CA SER A 39 -4.57 -17.02 -6.55
C SER A 39 -3.15 -16.69 -6.06
N LEU A 40 -2.96 -16.40 -4.78
CA LEU A 40 -1.63 -16.12 -4.24
C LEU A 40 -0.75 -17.37 -4.29
N LEU A 41 0.47 -17.21 -4.80
CA LEU A 41 1.44 -18.27 -4.86
C LEU A 41 2.09 -18.49 -3.49
N ASN A 42 2.76 -19.63 -3.33
CA ASN A 42 3.60 -19.94 -2.17
C ASN A 42 4.90 -19.10 -2.19
N SER A 43 4.76 -17.82 -1.93
CA SER A 43 5.84 -16.82 -1.85
C SER A 43 5.59 -15.94 -0.63
N ASN A 44 6.53 -15.07 -0.24
CA ASN A 44 6.28 -14.12 0.84
C ASN A 44 5.01 -13.33 0.58
N ILE A 45 4.11 -13.24 1.55
CA ILE A 45 2.87 -12.48 1.46
C ILE A 45 2.98 -11.27 2.39
N ILE A 46 2.85 -10.08 1.83
CA ILE A 46 2.85 -8.83 2.57
C ILE A 46 1.46 -8.21 2.48
N VAL A 47 0.83 -8.01 3.62
CA VAL A 47 -0.53 -7.47 3.72
C VAL A 47 -0.46 -6.04 4.23
N SER A 48 -0.88 -5.08 3.39
CA SER A 48 -0.92 -3.67 3.77
C SER A 48 -2.03 -3.40 4.80
N LYS A 49 -2.03 -2.19 5.35
CA LYS A 49 -3.07 -1.74 6.25
C LYS A 49 -4.46 -1.95 5.63
N GLN A 50 -5.36 -2.52 6.40
CA GLN A 50 -6.76 -2.71 6.05
C GLN A 50 -7.65 -1.72 6.80
N ASN A 51 -8.76 -1.31 6.19
CA ASN A 51 -9.70 -0.34 6.77
C ASN A 51 -10.53 -0.92 7.93
N SER A 52 -10.51 -2.23 8.13
CA SER A 52 -11.22 -2.88 9.25
C SER A 52 -10.50 -4.14 9.73
N VAL A 53 -10.63 -4.41 11.02
CA VAL A 53 -10.17 -5.66 11.64
C VAL A 53 -10.81 -6.86 10.96
N LYS A 54 -12.10 -6.79 10.64
CA LYS A 54 -12.83 -7.86 9.94
C LYS A 54 -12.18 -8.23 8.60
N THR A 55 -11.74 -7.24 7.82
CA THR A 55 -11.03 -7.49 6.55
C THR A 55 -9.69 -8.18 6.79
N THR A 56 -8.92 -7.74 7.78
CA THR A 56 -7.65 -8.37 8.16
C THR A 56 -7.85 -9.84 8.56
N GLU A 57 -8.84 -10.12 9.40
CA GLU A 57 -9.15 -11.49 9.82
C GLU A 57 -9.59 -12.37 8.66
N SER A 58 -10.41 -11.83 7.77
CA SER A 58 -10.83 -12.53 6.55
C SER A 58 -9.64 -12.88 5.66
N ILE A 59 -8.67 -11.96 5.51
CA ILE A 59 -7.43 -12.22 4.78
C ILE A 59 -6.64 -13.32 5.49
N LYS A 60 -6.41 -13.21 6.81
CA LYS A 60 -5.69 -14.23 7.60
C LYS A 60 -6.29 -15.62 7.40
N LYS A 61 -7.61 -15.71 7.49
CA LYS A 61 -8.36 -16.96 7.27
C LYS A 61 -8.16 -17.49 5.85
N SER A 62 -8.28 -16.63 4.85
CA SER A 62 -8.19 -17.02 3.44
C SER A 62 -6.81 -17.56 3.06
N ILE A 63 -5.73 -17.00 3.64
CA ILE A 63 -4.36 -17.43 3.36
C ILE A 63 -3.78 -18.36 4.43
N SER A 64 -4.60 -18.88 5.34
CA SER A 64 -4.13 -19.71 6.49
C SER A 64 -3.39 -20.96 6.04
N GLN A 65 -3.83 -21.59 4.96
CA GLN A 65 -3.23 -22.81 4.41
C GLN A 65 -1.98 -22.55 3.56
N ASN A 66 -1.69 -21.29 3.25
CA ASN A 66 -0.47 -20.94 2.53
C ASN A 66 0.73 -21.06 3.48
N LEU A 67 1.75 -21.83 3.07
CA LEU A 67 2.94 -22.13 3.89
C LEU A 67 4.00 -21.01 3.88
N SER A 68 3.76 -19.94 3.15
CA SER A 68 4.71 -18.84 3.01
C SER A 68 4.78 -17.98 4.28
N ASN A 69 5.86 -17.21 4.41
CA ASN A 69 5.94 -16.14 5.38
C ASN A 69 4.87 -15.08 5.08
N LYS A 70 4.19 -14.62 6.12
CA LYS A 70 3.14 -13.61 6.03
C LYS A 70 3.51 -12.46 6.95
N LEU A 71 3.45 -11.24 6.42
CA LEU A 71 3.67 -10.01 7.17
C LEU A 71 2.40 -9.17 7.13
N PHE A 72 1.95 -8.74 8.29
CA PHE A 72 0.76 -7.91 8.44
C PHE A 72 1.13 -6.54 9.00
N PHE A 73 0.51 -5.52 8.43
CA PHE A 73 0.62 -4.16 8.97
C PHE A 73 0.12 -4.11 10.42
N ASN A 74 0.81 -3.36 11.28
CA ASN A 74 0.64 -3.25 12.74
C ASN A 74 0.97 -4.52 13.56
N GLU A 75 1.36 -5.60 12.92
CA GLU A 75 1.82 -6.82 13.62
C GLU A 75 3.30 -7.06 13.36
N ASP A 76 3.72 -7.03 12.10
CA ASP A 76 5.09 -7.33 11.68
C ASP A 76 5.84 -6.09 11.21
N TYR A 77 5.13 -5.06 10.77
CA TYR A 77 5.68 -3.76 10.41
C TYR A 77 4.64 -2.65 10.62
N SER A 78 5.12 -1.45 10.83
CA SER A 78 4.27 -0.29 11.07
C SER A 78 4.94 1.01 10.64
N TYR A 79 4.18 2.09 10.65
CA TYR A 79 4.74 3.44 10.63
C TYR A 79 4.04 4.33 11.65
N SER A 80 4.73 5.38 12.07
CA SER A 80 4.16 6.46 12.88
C SER A 80 4.54 7.81 12.28
N ASN A 81 3.67 8.78 12.47
CA ASN A 81 3.96 10.15 12.07
C ASN A 81 5.08 10.72 12.95
N GLY A 82 6.04 11.35 12.31
CA GLY A 82 7.12 12.06 12.97
C GLY A 82 6.91 13.57 12.88
N GLU A 83 7.86 14.30 13.44
CA GLU A 83 7.92 15.76 13.38
C GLU A 83 8.85 16.24 12.28
N ASN A 84 8.76 17.52 11.93
CA ASN A 84 9.72 18.21 11.06
C ASN A 84 9.92 17.58 9.67
N GLY A 85 8.84 17.05 9.07
CA GLY A 85 8.89 16.52 7.71
C GLY A 85 9.41 15.06 7.62
N PHE A 86 9.33 14.32 8.71
CA PHE A 86 9.71 12.91 8.75
C PHE A 86 8.55 12.03 9.20
N PHE A 87 8.68 10.72 8.93
CA PHE A 87 7.91 9.65 9.55
C PHE A 87 8.86 8.52 9.98
N TYR A 88 8.38 7.65 10.84
CA TYR A 88 9.15 6.52 11.35
C TYR A 88 8.53 5.22 10.85
N TYR A 89 9.32 4.38 10.24
CA TYR A 89 8.98 3.02 9.86
C TYR A 89 9.67 2.05 10.80
N GLU A 90 9.02 0.94 11.15
CA GLU A 90 9.57 -0.10 12.03
C GLU A 90 9.16 -1.48 11.57
N ASP A 91 10.09 -2.43 11.63
CA ASP A 91 9.87 -3.87 11.45
C ASP A 91 10.90 -4.67 12.26
N LYS A 92 10.93 -6.00 12.11
CA LYS A 92 11.89 -6.88 12.79
C LYS A 92 13.37 -6.59 12.50
N PHE A 93 13.68 -5.85 11.47
CA PHE A 93 15.06 -5.46 11.10
C PHE A 93 15.46 -4.11 11.71
N GLY A 94 14.58 -3.46 12.45
CA GLY A 94 14.81 -2.18 13.13
C GLY A 94 14.08 -1.00 12.47
N GLY A 95 14.16 0.14 13.14
CA GLY A 95 13.47 1.37 12.75
C GLY A 95 14.23 2.18 11.70
N LEU A 96 13.48 2.89 10.87
CA LEU A 96 13.99 3.85 9.89
C LEU A 96 13.33 5.22 10.11
N LYS A 97 14.14 6.28 10.23
CA LYS A 97 13.65 7.65 10.13
C LYS A 97 13.69 8.08 8.67
N LEU A 98 12.54 8.37 8.09
CA LEU A 98 12.36 8.58 6.65
C LEU A 98 11.73 9.94 6.37
N PRO A 99 12.13 10.64 5.29
CA PRO A 99 11.50 11.88 4.90
C PRO A 99 10.06 11.65 4.44
N LEU A 100 9.19 12.63 4.65
CA LEU A 100 7.86 12.60 4.05
C LEU A 100 7.96 12.64 2.52
N PRO A 101 7.10 11.89 1.82
CA PRO A 101 7.07 11.90 0.37
C PRO A 101 6.53 13.23 -0.18
N ASN A 102 6.91 13.55 -1.41
CA ASN A 102 6.38 14.73 -2.13
C ASN A 102 4.95 14.56 -2.66
N ILE A 103 4.32 13.43 -2.39
CA ILE A 103 2.96 13.09 -2.80
C ILE A 103 2.00 13.25 -1.64
N LEU A 104 0.76 13.68 -1.94
CA LEU A 104 -0.25 13.94 -0.92
C LEU A 104 -1.04 12.68 -0.56
N GLY A 105 -1.56 12.67 0.66
CA GLY A 105 -2.44 11.62 1.17
C GLY A 105 -1.75 10.69 2.16
N GLN A 106 -2.36 10.50 3.32
CA GLN A 106 -1.83 9.63 4.39
C GLN A 106 -1.72 8.17 3.94
N PHE A 107 -2.61 7.70 3.06
CA PHE A 107 -2.56 6.37 2.47
C PHE A 107 -1.25 6.11 1.68
N GLN A 108 -0.55 7.15 1.27
CA GLN A 108 0.76 7.00 0.63
C GLN A 108 1.83 6.50 1.60
N LEU A 109 1.77 6.90 2.88
CA LEU A 109 2.66 6.35 3.91
C LEU A 109 2.40 4.86 4.14
N GLU A 110 1.15 4.43 4.04
CA GLU A 110 0.77 3.01 4.11
C GLU A 110 1.35 2.22 2.93
N ASN A 111 1.25 2.76 1.72
CA ASN A 111 1.82 2.17 0.51
C ASN A 111 3.34 2.10 0.57
N ILE A 112 4.01 3.18 0.98
CA ILE A 112 5.47 3.26 1.14
C ILE A 112 5.93 2.24 2.19
N SER A 113 5.28 2.18 3.34
CA SER A 113 5.61 1.22 4.40
C SER A 113 5.47 -0.23 3.94
N THR A 114 4.44 -0.53 3.15
CA THR A 114 4.24 -1.85 2.55
C THR A 114 5.34 -2.18 1.53
N ALA A 115 5.76 -1.21 0.74
CA ALA A 115 6.86 -1.39 -0.20
C ALA A 115 8.20 -1.64 0.53
N ILE A 116 8.48 -0.89 1.59
CA ILE A 116 9.68 -1.08 2.42
C ILE A 116 9.68 -2.47 3.07
N ALA A 117 8.55 -2.88 3.68
CA ALA A 117 8.40 -4.20 4.25
C ALA A 117 8.68 -5.31 3.22
N THR A 118 8.20 -5.13 1.99
CA THR A 118 8.43 -6.07 0.89
C THR A 118 9.91 -6.17 0.55
N ILE A 119 10.58 -5.04 0.34
CA ILE A 119 12.02 -4.99 -0.01
C ILE A 119 12.87 -5.64 1.07
N ARG A 120 12.62 -5.29 2.33
CA ARG A 120 13.41 -5.80 3.47
C ARG A 120 13.15 -7.29 3.71
N GLN A 121 11.89 -7.74 3.57
CA GLN A 121 11.57 -9.16 3.70
C GLN A 121 12.23 -10.02 2.62
N LEU A 122 12.42 -9.49 1.43
CA LEU A 122 13.10 -10.15 0.33
C LEU A 122 14.63 -10.10 0.43
N ASN A 123 15.16 -9.41 1.44
CA ASN A 123 16.60 -9.20 1.65
C ASN A 123 17.29 -8.70 0.36
N LEU A 124 16.63 -7.79 -0.33
CA LEU A 124 17.24 -7.12 -1.48
C LEU A 124 18.34 -6.17 -1.00
N GLU A 125 19.44 -6.09 -1.74
CA GLU A 125 20.58 -5.20 -1.45
C GLU A 125 20.23 -3.72 -1.69
N VAL A 126 19.26 -3.21 -0.92
CA VAL A 126 18.81 -1.81 -0.96
C VAL A 126 19.23 -1.13 0.35
N LYS A 127 20.02 -0.09 0.25
CA LYS A 127 20.49 0.68 1.42
C LYS A 127 19.41 1.63 1.92
N ASP A 128 19.46 1.99 3.20
CA ASP A 128 18.53 2.94 3.80
C ASP A 128 18.52 4.30 3.09
N ASP A 129 19.68 4.74 2.58
CA ASP A 129 19.77 6.00 1.83
C ASP A 129 19.12 5.89 0.44
N ASP A 130 19.12 4.73 -0.19
CA ASP A 130 18.38 4.50 -1.44
C ASP A 130 16.88 4.60 -1.20
N ILE A 131 16.39 4.03 -0.08
CA ILE A 131 14.99 4.16 0.34
C ILE A 131 14.60 5.62 0.56
N LYS A 132 15.41 6.37 1.34
CA LYS A 132 15.20 7.82 1.59
C LYS A 132 15.13 8.61 0.29
N ASN A 133 16.09 8.39 -0.60
CA ASN A 133 16.18 9.07 -1.89
C ASN A 133 14.98 8.71 -2.80
N ALA A 134 14.54 7.46 -2.80
CA ALA A 134 13.38 7.03 -3.56
C ALA A 134 12.11 7.74 -3.08
N ILE A 135 11.88 7.81 -1.76
CA ILE A 135 10.70 8.44 -1.17
C ILE A 135 10.55 9.91 -1.61
N THR A 136 11.64 10.66 -1.64
CA THR A 136 11.61 12.08 -2.06
C THR A 136 11.39 12.28 -3.55
N LYS A 137 11.54 11.23 -4.35
CA LYS A 137 11.38 11.27 -5.81
C LYS A 137 10.11 10.58 -6.31
N ILE A 138 9.27 10.06 -5.40
CA ILE A 138 8.03 9.42 -5.79
C ILE A 138 7.14 10.43 -6.51
N GLU A 139 6.63 10.02 -7.67
CA GLU A 139 5.58 10.71 -8.40
C GLU A 139 4.35 9.81 -8.48
N SER A 140 3.17 10.38 -8.30
CA SER A 140 1.90 9.66 -8.36
C SER A 140 0.91 10.43 -9.22
N ILE A 141 0.95 10.16 -10.53
CA ILE A 141 0.10 10.83 -11.51
C ILE A 141 -1.37 10.47 -11.27
N GLY A 142 -2.22 11.51 -11.12
CA GLY A 142 -3.65 11.33 -10.91
C GLY A 142 -4.05 10.76 -9.55
N ARG A 143 -3.18 10.82 -8.54
CA ARG A 143 -3.48 10.44 -7.16
C ARG A 143 -3.17 11.58 -6.20
N LEU A 144 -4.17 12.43 -5.95
CA LEU A 144 -4.03 13.70 -5.22
C LEU A 144 -2.86 14.55 -5.77
N GLN A 145 -2.62 14.47 -7.07
CA GLN A 145 -1.54 15.17 -7.72
C GLN A 145 -1.78 16.67 -7.71
N GLU A 146 -0.85 17.44 -7.15
CA GLU A 146 -0.89 18.89 -7.23
C GLU A 146 -0.37 19.38 -8.58
N ILE A 147 -1.23 20.05 -9.33
CA ILE A 147 -0.89 20.67 -10.61
C ILE A 147 -0.35 22.07 -10.35
N LYS A 148 0.91 22.30 -10.63
CA LYS A 148 1.63 23.55 -10.31
C LYS A 148 1.69 24.55 -11.46
N SER A 149 1.41 24.13 -12.70
CA SER A 149 1.49 24.96 -13.90
C SER A 149 0.49 24.54 -14.96
N GLY A 150 0.27 25.40 -15.95
CA GLY A 150 -0.59 25.15 -17.11
C GLY A 150 -1.87 25.98 -17.10
N LYS A 151 -2.55 26.03 -18.26
CA LYS A 151 -3.67 26.96 -18.52
C LYS A 151 -4.75 26.97 -17.44
N ILE A 152 -5.16 25.81 -16.91
CA ILE A 152 -6.19 25.73 -15.87
C ILE A 152 -5.65 26.29 -14.53
N LYS A 153 -4.37 25.95 -14.20
CA LYS A 153 -3.74 26.47 -12.98
C LYS A 153 -3.61 27.99 -13.02
N ASP A 154 -3.29 28.57 -14.19
CA ASP A 154 -3.16 30.00 -14.38
C ASP A 154 -4.50 30.75 -14.17
N LEU A 155 -5.63 30.11 -14.54
CA LEU A 155 -6.97 30.68 -14.32
C LEU A 155 -7.35 30.76 -12.83
N ILE A 156 -6.90 29.81 -12.01
CA ILE A 156 -7.26 29.76 -10.58
C ILE A 156 -6.24 30.46 -9.68
N LYS A 157 -5.18 31.05 -10.27
CA LYS A 157 -4.15 31.86 -9.59
C LYS A 157 -3.60 31.21 -8.30
N ASN A 158 -3.94 31.74 -7.15
CA ASN A 158 -3.41 31.33 -5.84
C ASN A 158 -4.06 30.08 -5.25
N ASN A 159 -5.12 29.57 -5.86
CA ASN A 159 -5.77 28.34 -5.39
C ASN A 159 -4.94 27.10 -5.78
N ARG A 160 -5.05 26.05 -4.97
CA ARG A 160 -4.46 24.75 -5.29
C ARG A 160 -5.31 24.03 -6.34
N LEU A 161 -4.67 23.39 -7.28
CA LEU A 161 -5.31 22.48 -8.25
C LEU A 161 -4.85 21.07 -7.95
N LEU A 162 -5.77 20.21 -7.58
CA LEU A 162 -5.51 18.78 -7.32
C LEU A 162 -6.20 17.95 -8.38
N LEU A 163 -5.48 16.97 -8.91
CA LEU A 163 -6.00 15.95 -9.82
C LEU A 163 -6.03 14.61 -9.08
N ASP A 164 -7.21 14.00 -9.02
CA ASP A 164 -7.39 12.68 -8.44
C ASP A 164 -8.28 11.82 -9.35
N GLY A 165 -7.81 10.63 -9.67
CA GLY A 165 -8.54 9.62 -10.43
C GLY A 165 -9.29 8.62 -9.52
N SER A 166 -9.50 8.93 -8.24
CA SER A 166 -10.29 8.08 -7.35
C SER A 166 -11.75 8.01 -7.82
N HIS A 167 -12.34 6.85 -7.66
CA HIS A 167 -13.72 6.55 -8.11
C HIS A 167 -14.49 5.70 -7.09
N ASN A 168 -13.97 5.56 -5.88
CA ASN A 168 -14.54 4.81 -4.75
C ASN A 168 -14.21 5.48 -3.40
#